data_540d1512150e30e3ded37b2045bf682e
#
_entry.id   540d1512150e30e3ded37b2045bf682e
#
_cell.length_a   1.000
_cell.length_b   1.000
_cell.length_c   1.000
_cell.angle_alpha   90.00
_cell.angle_beta   90.00
_cell.angle_gamma   90.00
#
_symmetry.space_group_name_H-M   'P 1'
#
loop_
_entity.id
_entity.type
_entity.pdbx_description
1 polymer ?
#
loop_
_entity_poly.entity_id
_entity_poly.type
_entity_poly.pdbx_seq_one_letter_code
_entity_poly.pdbx_strand_id
1 'polypeptide(L)'
;MTTTKVISGQFIKIHELNQFFSHVTSMMLEHFDNPKYENTTFLLGTYILESVKEIKKKIPGQKIIVYQLEQLMAGSNWHEVKKTISNIDGADEIWDFDFLNSAFLAENGIKVNRLVPILHTNTLQKIEMKNEPYFDVLFYGYMNERRFKIFHSLQKILYNDIKLQWIYGSFELDKYIQDSKTILNIHAFEPYNRQEQVRMFYPIINSKTVISEISQLNNLSGSIIESSIDDLANTIKCVCRSDVWREFGKQAEINFRQKTNLFMAEEEADYPIIVSPK
;
A
#
# COMPACT_ATOMS: atom_id res chain seq x y z
N MET A 1 8.26 -13.45 17.13
CA MET A 1 8.12 -12.19 17.91
C MET A 1 8.27 -11.05 16.94
N THR A 2 7.21 -10.29 16.68
CA THR A 2 7.28 -9.07 15.89
C THR A 2 7.92 -7.99 16.76
N THR A 3 9.17 -7.63 16.47
CA THR A 3 9.86 -6.55 17.15
C THR A 3 9.33 -5.23 16.60
N THR A 4 8.66 -4.45 17.43
CA THR A 4 8.32 -3.06 17.14
C THR A 4 9.62 -2.30 16.91
N LYS A 5 9.74 -1.65 15.75
CA LYS A 5 10.87 -0.77 15.44
C LYS A 5 10.42 0.68 15.62
N VAL A 6 11.15 1.44 16.44
CA VAL A 6 10.95 2.89 16.58
C VAL A 6 11.96 3.61 15.70
N ILE A 7 11.45 4.44 14.82
CA ILE A 7 12.26 5.26 13.90
C ILE A 7 12.00 6.72 14.26
N SER A 8 13.06 7.47 14.47
CA SER A 8 12.99 8.90 14.82
C SER A 8 13.39 9.73 13.60
N GLY A 9 12.51 10.61 13.16
CA GLY A 9 12.81 11.74 12.32
C GLY A 9 13.31 12.93 13.16
N GLN A 10 13.34 14.11 12.58
CA GLN A 10 13.69 15.34 13.28
C GLN A 10 12.57 15.80 14.22
N PHE A 11 11.31 15.71 13.78
CA PHE A 11 10.13 16.21 14.49
C PHE A 11 9.20 15.10 14.96
N ILE A 12 9.16 13.97 14.24
CA ILE A 12 8.23 12.88 14.50
C ILE A 12 8.93 11.60 14.94
N LYS A 13 8.16 10.73 15.58
CA LYS A 13 8.53 9.32 15.82
C LYS A 13 7.56 8.42 15.12
N ILE A 14 8.06 7.31 14.58
CA ILE A 14 7.25 6.30 13.91
C ILE A 14 7.47 4.96 14.60
N HIS A 15 6.40 4.37 15.10
CA HIS A 15 6.39 3.00 15.58
C HIS A 15 5.93 2.11 14.42
N GLU A 16 6.90 1.52 13.74
CA GLU A 16 6.67 0.50 12.71
C GLU A 16 6.37 -0.82 13.40
N LEU A 17 5.11 -1.18 13.41
CA LEU A 17 4.62 -2.36 14.10
C LEU A 17 4.74 -3.63 13.25
N ASN A 18 5.03 -3.46 11.96
CA ASN A 18 5.26 -4.54 11.02
C ASN A 18 6.26 -4.09 9.94
N GLN A 19 7.28 -4.91 9.68
CA GLN A 19 8.31 -4.63 8.65
C GLN A 19 7.73 -4.41 7.24
N PHE A 20 6.50 -4.85 6.98
CA PHE A 20 5.82 -4.61 5.71
C PHE A 20 5.47 -3.14 5.47
N PHE A 21 5.51 -2.31 6.52
CA PHE A 21 5.27 -0.88 6.44
C PHE A 21 6.55 -0.04 6.36
N SER A 22 7.73 -0.65 6.20
CA SER A 22 9.01 0.09 6.11
C SER A 22 9.04 1.13 4.99
N HIS A 23 8.41 0.84 3.85
CA HIS A 23 8.28 1.82 2.77
C HIS A 23 7.31 2.96 3.14
N VAL A 24 6.23 2.67 3.86
CA VAL A 24 5.32 3.70 4.39
C VAL A 24 6.03 4.54 5.44
N THR A 25 6.90 3.96 6.25
CA THR A 25 7.76 4.70 7.19
C THR A 25 8.62 5.72 6.45
N SER A 26 9.25 5.34 5.34
CA SER A 26 10.03 6.26 4.49
C SER A 26 9.16 7.40 3.93
N MET A 27 7.95 7.07 3.48
CA MET A 27 6.97 8.05 3.02
C MET A 27 6.60 9.04 4.13
N MET A 28 6.34 8.56 5.34
CA MET A 28 6.00 9.42 6.48
C MET A 28 7.14 10.36 6.86
N LEU A 29 8.38 9.88 6.84
CA LEU A 29 9.56 10.72 7.11
C LEU A 29 9.74 11.79 6.02
N GLU A 30 9.54 11.47 4.75
CA GLU A 30 9.73 12.42 3.66
C GLU A 30 8.68 13.54 3.66
N HIS A 31 7.41 13.22 3.96
CA HIS A 31 6.30 14.17 3.80
C HIS A 31 5.80 14.80 5.11
N PHE A 32 5.98 14.13 6.24
CA PHE A 32 5.38 14.55 7.51
C PHE A 32 6.40 14.83 8.63
N ASP A 33 7.69 14.63 8.39
CA ASP A 33 8.72 14.98 9.38
C ASP A 33 9.06 16.50 9.31
N ASN A 34 8.12 17.29 9.78
CA ASN A 34 8.22 18.76 9.78
C ASN A 34 7.65 19.36 11.09
N PRO A 35 7.88 20.66 11.38
CA PRO A 35 7.49 21.31 12.65
C PRO A 35 5.99 21.23 12.97
N LYS A 36 5.10 21.10 11.98
CA LYS A 36 3.64 20.94 12.18
C LYS A 36 3.31 19.72 13.04
N TYR A 37 4.17 18.69 12.99
CA TYR A 37 4.01 17.42 13.69
C TYR A 37 5.00 17.22 14.83
N GLU A 38 5.58 18.31 15.35
CA GLU A 38 6.48 18.22 16.49
C GLU A 38 5.83 17.50 17.68
N ASN A 39 6.59 16.64 18.36
CA ASN A 39 6.13 15.81 19.47
C ASN A 39 5.01 14.80 19.11
N THR A 40 4.91 14.44 17.83
CA THR A 40 3.94 13.46 17.35
C THR A 40 4.59 12.09 17.18
N THR A 41 3.86 11.05 17.63
CA THR A 41 4.19 9.65 17.37
C THR A 41 3.15 9.05 16.44
N PHE A 42 3.61 8.56 15.29
CA PHE A 42 2.79 7.80 14.33
C PHE A 42 2.88 6.31 14.62
N LEU A 43 1.74 5.62 14.60
CA LEU A 43 1.64 4.17 14.74
C LEU A 43 1.17 3.57 13.41
N LEU A 44 2.00 2.68 12.84
CA LEU A 44 1.71 1.99 11.57
C LEU A 44 1.44 0.50 11.82
N GLY A 45 0.35 -0.05 11.33
CA GLY A 45 0.05 -1.49 11.41
C GLY A 45 -0.55 -1.95 12.73
N THR A 46 -1.59 -1.34 13.18
CA THR A 46 -2.21 -1.46 14.51
C THR A 46 -2.89 -2.79 14.82
N TYR A 47 -3.07 -3.68 13.84
CA TYR A 47 -3.75 -4.97 14.06
C TYR A 47 -2.92 -5.98 14.89
N ILE A 48 -1.62 -5.76 15.04
CA ILE A 48 -0.69 -6.75 15.63
C ILE A 48 -0.42 -6.51 17.11
N LEU A 49 -0.66 -5.30 17.66
CA LEU A 49 -0.03 -4.88 18.92
C LEU A 49 -0.94 -4.31 20.00
N GLU A 50 -0.22 -3.86 21.04
CA GLU A 50 -0.78 -3.14 22.18
C GLU A 50 -1.76 -2.07 21.76
N SER A 51 -2.80 -1.88 22.55
CA SER A 51 -3.74 -0.78 22.32
C SER A 51 -3.03 0.57 22.42
N VAL A 52 -3.51 1.55 21.70
CA VAL A 52 -3.03 2.94 21.80
C VAL A 52 -3.00 3.42 23.26
N LYS A 53 -3.99 3.02 24.06
CA LYS A 53 -4.05 3.35 25.49
C LYS A 53 -2.83 2.86 26.28
N GLU A 54 -2.31 1.69 25.94
CA GLU A 54 -1.09 1.14 26.57
C GLU A 54 0.16 1.88 26.11
N ILE A 55 0.22 2.22 24.83
CA ILE A 55 1.33 2.99 24.27
C ILE A 55 1.38 4.40 24.90
N LYS A 56 0.24 5.08 25.06
CA LYS A 56 0.15 6.39 25.71
C LYS A 56 0.72 6.39 27.13
N LYS A 57 0.52 5.31 27.88
CA LYS A 57 1.11 5.19 29.23
C LYS A 57 2.64 5.19 29.21
N LYS A 58 3.23 4.66 28.14
CA LYS A 58 4.70 4.55 27.98
C LYS A 58 5.35 5.83 27.48
N ILE A 59 4.61 6.66 26.73
CA ILE A 59 5.09 7.92 26.15
C ILE A 59 4.16 9.10 26.50
N PRO A 60 4.05 9.45 27.79
CA PRO A 60 3.17 10.51 28.24
C PRO A 60 3.53 11.85 27.60
N GLY A 61 2.52 12.66 27.26
CA GLY A 61 2.69 14.00 26.67
C GLY A 61 2.96 14.04 25.17
N GLN A 62 3.08 12.89 24.49
CA GLN A 62 3.16 12.85 23.03
C GLN A 62 1.76 12.74 22.41
N LYS A 63 1.56 13.44 21.29
CA LYS A 63 0.39 13.24 20.41
C LYS A 63 0.55 11.92 19.68
N ILE A 64 -0.48 11.08 19.71
CA ILE A 64 -0.48 9.80 18.99
C ILE A 64 -1.44 9.86 17.82
N ILE A 65 -0.90 9.68 16.61
CA ILE A 65 -1.66 9.51 15.39
C ILE A 65 -1.54 8.07 14.94
N VAL A 66 -2.67 7.40 14.76
CA VAL A 66 -2.72 6.09 14.11
C VAL A 66 -2.89 6.31 12.62
N TYR A 67 -1.96 5.83 11.81
CA TYR A 67 -2.16 5.72 10.37
C TYR A 67 -2.58 4.29 10.05
N GLN A 68 -3.88 4.11 9.85
CA GLN A 68 -4.52 2.84 9.55
C GLN A 68 -4.22 2.45 8.10
N LEU A 69 -3.63 1.27 7.89
CA LEU A 69 -3.10 0.81 6.60
C LEU A 69 -3.67 -0.54 6.15
N GLU A 70 -4.54 -1.12 6.96
CA GLU A 70 -5.18 -2.40 6.64
C GLU A 70 -6.52 -2.17 5.94
N GLN A 71 -6.92 -3.14 5.13
CA GLN A 71 -8.25 -3.13 4.50
C GLN A 71 -9.31 -3.58 5.52
N LEU A 72 -10.21 -2.68 5.86
CA LEU A 72 -11.29 -2.92 6.81
C LEU A 72 -12.62 -3.04 6.07
N MET A 73 -13.32 -4.18 6.26
CA MET A 73 -14.63 -4.37 5.69
C MET A 73 -15.43 -5.44 6.43
N ALA A 74 -16.76 -5.36 6.32
CA ALA A 74 -17.66 -6.38 6.84
C ALA A 74 -17.37 -7.75 6.18
N GLY A 75 -17.31 -8.81 6.97
CA GLY A 75 -17.04 -10.18 6.47
C GLY A 75 -15.56 -10.54 6.32
N SER A 76 -14.65 -9.59 6.46
CA SER A 76 -13.24 -9.89 6.71
C SER A 76 -13.09 -10.60 8.06
N ASN A 77 -11.98 -11.29 8.30
CA ASN A 77 -11.71 -11.95 9.57
C ASN A 77 -12.13 -11.04 10.73
N TRP A 78 -13.37 -11.24 11.19
CA TRP A 78 -14.06 -10.35 12.13
C TRP A 78 -13.24 -10.10 13.40
N HIS A 79 -12.42 -11.06 13.78
CA HIS A 79 -11.52 -10.93 14.91
C HIS A 79 -10.44 -9.87 14.70
N GLU A 80 -9.87 -9.76 13.49
CA GLU A 80 -8.84 -8.77 13.18
C GLU A 80 -9.44 -7.36 13.10
N VAL A 81 -10.62 -7.22 12.49
CA VAL A 81 -11.33 -5.93 12.42
C VAL A 81 -11.71 -5.44 13.81
N LYS A 82 -12.32 -6.27 14.64
CA LYS A 82 -12.64 -5.92 16.05
C LYS A 82 -11.40 -5.57 16.85
N LYS A 83 -10.33 -6.33 16.68
CA LYS A 83 -9.05 -6.07 17.34
C LYS A 83 -8.46 -4.75 16.87
N THR A 84 -8.48 -4.47 15.57
CA THR A 84 -8.02 -3.19 15.01
C THR A 84 -8.80 -2.03 15.60
N ILE A 85 -10.13 -2.09 15.60
CA ILE A 85 -11.02 -1.08 16.20
C ILE A 85 -10.67 -0.87 17.69
N SER A 86 -10.52 -1.95 18.45
CA SER A 86 -10.16 -1.88 19.88
C SER A 86 -8.75 -1.29 20.08
N ASN A 87 -7.81 -1.59 19.21
CA ASN A 87 -6.42 -1.14 19.35
C ASN A 87 -6.24 0.35 19.05
N ILE A 88 -6.98 0.90 18.09
CA ILE A 88 -6.89 2.31 17.71
C ILE A 88 -7.67 3.25 18.62
N ASP A 89 -8.54 2.71 19.48
CA ASP A 89 -9.30 3.50 20.46
C ASP A 89 -8.36 4.24 21.40
N GLY A 90 -8.61 5.54 21.56
CA GLY A 90 -7.80 6.43 22.38
C GLY A 90 -6.65 7.15 21.63
N ALA A 91 -6.53 6.97 20.31
CA ALA A 91 -5.67 7.83 19.51
C ALA A 91 -6.12 9.30 19.57
N ASP A 92 -5.18 10.23 19.44
CA ASP A 92 -5.52 11.66 19.34
C ASP A 92 -6.06 11.98 17.96
N GLU A 93 -5.54 11.31 16.94
CA GLU A 93 -6.07 11.31 15.57
C GLU A 93 -5.96 9.92 14.95
N ILE A 94 -6.89 9.65 14.04
CA ILE A 94 -6.88 8.47 13.17
C ILE A 94 -6.83 8.96 11.74
N TRP A 95 -5.79 8.54 11.02
CA TRP A 95 -5.63 8.72 9.59
C TRP A 95 -5.89 7.40 8.88
N ASP A 96 -6.44 7.46 7.68
CA ASP A 96 -6.63 6.30 6.82
C ASP A 96 -6.26 6.65 5.37
N PHE A 97 -5.85 5.66 4.60
CA PHE A 97 -5.47 5.83 3.20
C PHE A 97 -6.64 5.61 2.23
N ASP A 98 -7.76 5.08 2.71
CA ASP A 98 -8.86 4.62 1.87
C ASP A 98 -10.21 5.14 2.36
N PHE A 99 -10.97 5.76 1.44
CA PHE A 99 -12.28 6.32 1.73
C PHE A 99 -13.27 5.26 2.24
N LEU A 100 -13.25 4.05 1.66
CA LEU A 100 -14.17 2.98 2.06
C LEU A 100 -13.84 2.45 3.46
N ASN A 101 -12.57 2.46 3.85
CA ASN A 101 -12.17 2.18 5.23
C ASN A 101 -12.75 3.24 6.18
N SER A 102 -12.62 4.51 5.81
CA SER A 102 -13.15 5.62 6.61
C SER A 102 -14.66 5.49 6.82
N ALA A 103 -15.41 5.16 5.77
CA ALA A 103 -16.84 4.90 5.86
C ALA A 103 -17.15 3.72 6.80
N PHE A 104 -16.41 2.62 6.66
CA PHE A 104 -16.57 1.45 7.53
C PHE A 104 -16.23 1.75 8.99
N LEU A 105 -15.18 2.51 9.27
CA LEU A 105 -14.84 2.93 10.63
C LEU A 105 -15.92 3.83 11.23
N ALA A 106 -16.51 4.75 10.44
CA ALA A 106 -17.61 5.61 10.88
C ALA A 106 -18.85 4.79 11.25
N GLU A 107 -19.20 3.76 10.50
CA GLU A 107 -20.29 2.82 10.83
C GLU A 107 -20.04 2.07 12.16
N ASN A 108 -18.79 1.93 12.55
CA ASN A 108 -18.37 1.31 13.82
C ASN A 108 -18.07 2.34 14.92
N GLY A 109 -18.52 3.59 14.77
CA GLY A 109 -18.40 4.65 15.78
C GLY A 109 -17.01 5.29 15.87
N ILE A 110 -16.12 5.04 14.93
CA ILE A 110 -14.77 5.61 14.88
C ILE A 110 -14.68 6.67 13.81
N LYS A 111 -14.33 7.89 14.23
CA LYS A 111 -14.10 9.01 13.31
C LYS A 111 -12.67 8.94 12.75
N VAL A 112 -12.53 8.86 11.44
CA VAL A 112 -11.27 9.15 10.76
C VAL A 112 -11.11 10.67 10.68
N ASN A 113 -10.02 11.18 11.20
CA ASN A 113 -9.75 12.61 11.25
C ASN A 113 -9.24 13.12 9.91
N ARG A 114 -8.54 12.25 9.15
CA ARG A 114 -7.91 12.64 7.90
C ARG A 114 -7.75 11.46 6.96
N LEU A 115 -8.06 11.70 5.67
CA LEU A 115 -7.70 10.78 4.60
C LEU A 115 -6.34 11.22 4.03
N VAL A 116 -5.35 10.36 4.18
CA VAL A 116 -4.00 10.57 3.65
C VAL A 116 -3.71 9.42 2.70
N PRO A 117 -3.70 9.65 1.38
CA PRO A 117 -3.39 8.58 0.43
C PRO A 117 -1.95 8.12 0.59
N ILE A 118 -1.63 6.95 0.05
CA ILE A 118 -0.24 6.54 -0.11
C ILE A 118 0.42 7.47 -1.14
N LEU A 119 1.59 8.02 -0.81
CA LEU A 119 2.26 9.07 -1.56
C LEU A 119 3.53 8.56 -2.25
N HIS A 120 3.86 9.16 -3.39
CA HIS A 120 5.16 8.99 -4.02
C HIS A 120 6.26 9.50 -3.08
N THR A 121 7.37 8.77 -3.01
CA THR A 121 8.47 9.02 -2.07
C THR A 121 9.79 8.90 -2.82
N ASN A 122 10.53 10.01 -2.94
CA ASN A 122 11.76 10.06 -3.74
C ASN A 122 12.85 9.15 -3.17
N THR A 123 12.94 9.04 -1.85
CA THR A 123 13.93 8.17 -1.17
C THR A 123 13.72 6.68 -1.46
N LEU A 124 12.55 6.29 -2.00
CA LEU A 124 12.24 4.91 -2.40
C LEU A 124 12.51 4.66 -3.89
N GLN A 125 12.85 5.66 -4.69
CA GLN A 125 13.18 5.50 -6.10
C GLN A 125 14.64 5.05 -6.23
N LYS A 126 14.90 3.76 -6.07
CA LYS A 126 16.26 3.20 -5.97
C LYS A 126 16.50 1.95 -6.82
N ILE A 127 15.47 1.43 -7.51
CA ILE A 127 15.60 0.25 -8.35
C ILE A 127 15.82 0.68 -9.79
N GLU A 128 16.97 0.37 -10.35
CA GLU A 128 17.26 0.60 -11.76
C GLU A 128 16.51 -0.42 -12.64
N MET A 129 15.92 0.05 -13.71
CA MET A 129 15.25 -0.81 -14.68
C MET A 129 16.28 -1.56 -15.53
N LYS A 130 16.18 -2.88 -15.58
CA LYS A 130 16.94 -3.70 -16.51
C LYS A 130 16.34 -3.62 -17.92
N ASN A 131 17.22 -3.65 -18.93
CA ASN A 131 16.79 -3.74 -20.33
C ASN A 131 16.14 -5.10 -20.62
N GLU A 132 16.67 -6.16 -20.05
CA GLU A 132 16.20 -7.54 -20.20
C GLU A 132 15.98 -8.19 -18.82
N PRO A 133 14.83 -7.95 -18.18
CA PRO A 133 14.47 -8.62 -16.94
C PRO A 133 14.29 -10.12 -17.17
N TYR A 134 14.69 -10.92 -16.19
CA TYR A 134 14.61 -12.38 -16.29
C TYR A 134 13.19 -12.92 -16.22
N PHE A 135 12.35 -12.29 -15.39
CA PHE A 135 10.93 -12.64 -15.21
C PHE A 135 10.03 -11.69 -16.00
N ASP A 136 8.94 -12.19 -16.53
CA ASP A 136 7.92 -11.34 -17.13
C ASP A 136 6.99 -10.77 -16.06
N VAL A 137 6.60 -11.58 -15.08
CA VAL A 137 5.65 -11.20 -14.03
C VAL A 137 6.16 -11.66 -12.67
N LEU A 138 6.18 -10.76 -11.72
CA LEU A 138 6.41 -11.04 -10.29
C LEU A 138 5.12 -10.85 -9.50
N PHE A 139 4.72 -11.86 -8.75
CA PHE A 139 3.80 -11.74 -7.64
C PHE A 139 4.59 -11.85 -6.33
N TYR A 140 4.40 -10.92 -5.39
CA TYR A 140 5.01 -11.00 -4.07
C TYR A 140 3.99 -10.80 -2.96
N GLY A 141 4.17 -11.53 -1.87
CA GLY A 141 3.32 -11.51 -0.69
C GLY A 141 2.74 -12.86 -0.32
N TYR A 142 1.85 -12.84 0.67
CA TYR A 142 1.23 -14.05 1.19
C TYR A 142 0.36 -14.76 0.14
N MET A 143 0.59 -16.06 -0.02
CA MET A 143 -0.14 -16.93 -0.94
C MET A 143 -1.20 -17.72 -0.16
N ASN A 144 -2.44 -17.24 -0.19
CA ASN A 144 -3.58 -17.99 0.31
C ASN A 144 -4.18 -18.89 -0.80
N GLU A 145 -5.22 -19.64 -0.47
CA GLU A 145 -5.85 -20.58 -1.38
C GLU A 145 -6.41 -19.91 -2.65
N ARG A 146 -7.05 -18.74 -2.52
CA ARG A 146 -7.59 -17.99 -3.67
C ARG A 146 -6.47 -17.56 -4.62
N ARG A 147 -5.45 -16.89 -4.09
CA ARG A 147 -4.27 -16.45 -4.87
C ARG A 147 -3.55 -17.62 -5.51
N PHE A 148 -3.42 -18.72 -4.79
CA PHE A 148 -2.80 -19.94 -5.32
C PHE A 148 -3.58 -20.50 -6.52
N LYS A 149 -4.91 -20.60 -6.43
CA LYS A 149 -5.75 -21.08 -7.53
C LYS A 149 -5.60 -20.19 -8.77
N ILE A 150 -5.67 -18.86 -8.60
CA ILE A 150 -5.53 -17.92 -9.71
C ILE A 150 -4.10 -17.99 -10.29
N PHE A 151 -3.07 -17.91 -9.46
CA PHE A 151 -1.69 -17.95 -9.90
C PHE A 151 -1.35 -19.25 -10.63
N HIS A 152 -1.80 -20.38 -10.12
CA HIS A 152 -1.61 -21.68 -10.77
C HIS A 152 -2.36 -21.80 -12.11
N SER A 153 -3.56 -21.24 -12.19
CA SER A 153 -4.29 -21.15 -13.47
C SER A 153 -3.51 -20.31 -14.49
N LEU A 154 -3.00 -19.16 -14.08
CA LEU A 154 -2.15 -18.32 -14.93
C LEU A 154 -0.88 -19.06 -15.38
N GLN A 155 -0.23 -19.80 -14.49
CA GLN A 155 0.96 -20.61 -14.86
C GLN A 155 0.63 -21.63 -15.96
N LYS A 156 -0.53 -22.29 -15.89
CA LYS A 156 -0.95 -23.26 -16.93
C LYS A 156 -1.24 -22.57 -18.27
N ILE A 157 -1.97 -21.45 -18.25
CA ILE A 157 -2.38 -20.72 -19.47
C ILE A 157 -1.16 -20.07 -20.15
N LEU A 158 -0.18 -19.64 -19.35
CA LEU A 158 0.95 -18.83 -19.79
C LEU A 158 2.26 -19.64 -19.93
N TYR A 159 2.21 -20.96 -19.70
CA TYR A 159 3.36 -21.85 -19.49
C TYR A 159 4.53 -21.68 -20.49
N ASN A 160 4.23 -21.55 -21.78
CA ASN A 160 5.27 -21.44 -22.83
C ASN A 160 5.61 -19.99 -23.22
N ASP A 161 4.89 -19.02 -22.68
CA ASP A 161 4.87 -17.65 -23.18
C ASP A 161 5.44 -16.63 -22.20
N ILE A 162 5.19 -16.85 -20.90
CA ILE A 162 5.41 -15.86 -19.85
C ILE A 162 6.07 -16.53 -18.63
N LYS A 163 7.15 -15.95 -18.15
CA LYS A 163 7.86 -16.40 -16.94
C LYS A 163 7.24 -15.74 -15.72
N LEU A 164 6.40 -16.50 -15.01
CA LEU A 164 5.77 -16.08 -13.75
C LEU A 164 6.64 -16.47 -12.56
N GLN A 165 6.91 -15.52 -11.66
CA GLN A 165 7.61 -15.74 -10.40
C GLN A 165 6.73 -15.35 -9.21
N TRP A 166 6.75 -16.16 -8.16
CA TRP A 166 6.20 -15.82 -6.86
C TRP A 166 7.30 -15.83 -5.81
N ILE A 167 7.27 -14.83 -4.92
CA ILE A 167 8.13 -14.78 -3.73
C ILE A 167 7.29 -14.46 -2.48
N TYR A 168 7.74 -14.97 -1.34
CA TYR A 168 7.18 -14.63 -0.03
C TYR A 168 8.23 -13.92 0.81
N GLY A 169 7.79 -12.86 1.51
CA GLY A 169 8.67 -12.06 2.34
C GLY A 169 9.35 -10.89 1.60
N SER A 170 10.17 -10.15 2.32
CA SER A 170 10.86 -8.95 1.82
C SER A 170 12.34 -9.18 1.49
N PHE A 171 12.84 -10.38 1.73
CA PHE A 171 14.25 -10.70 1.45
C PHE A 171 14.53 -10.60 -0.06
N GLU A 172 15.51 -9.80 -0.44
CA GLU A 172 15.88 -9.54 -1.85
C GLU A 172 14.73 -8.99 -2.73
N LEU A 173 13.68 -8.39 -2.16
CA LEU A 173 12.53 -7.89 -2.92
C LEU A 173 12.96 -6.95 -4.04
N ASP A 174 13.89 -6.02 -3.78
CA ASP A 174 14.39 -5.05 -4.78
C ASP A 174 14.98 -5.76 -6.00
N LYS A 175 15.73 -6.84 -5.78
CA LYS A 175 16.33 -7.65 -6.86
C LYS A 175 15.26 -8.33 -7.71
N TYR A 176 14.24 -8.92 -7.08
CA TYR A 176 13.14 -9.54 -7.82
C TYR A 176 12.30 -8.51 -8.58
N ILE A 177 12.03 -7.35 -7.98
CA ILE A 177 11.36 -6.24 -8.70
C ILE A 177 12.23 -5.79 -9.88
N GLN A 178 13.53 -5.62 -9.69
CA GLN A 178 14.46 -5.26 -10.75
C GLN A 178 14.42 -6.26 -11.91
N ASP A 179 14.42 -7.56 -11.58
CA ASP A 179 14.45 -8.67 -12.54
C ASP A 179 13.09 -9.01 -13.15
N SER A 180 12.06 -8.19 -12.95
CA SER A 180 10.72 -8.41 -13.47
C SER A 180 10.28 -7.28 -14.40
N LYS A 181 9.54 -7.60 -15.49
CA LYS A 181 8.90 -6.61 -16.37
C LYS A 181 7.72 -5.96 -15.65
N THR A 182 6.86 -6.78 -15.04
CA THR A 182 5.60 -6.35 -14.42
C THR A 182 5.44 -6.93 -13.03
N ILE A 183 4.66 -6.25 -12.21
CA ILE A 183 4.23 -6.72 -10.89
C ILE A 183 2.75 -7.07 -10.97
N LEU A 184 2.39 -8.23 -10.45
CA LEU A 184 1.02 -8.70 -10.39
C LEU A 184 0.44 -8.48 -8.98
N ASN A 185 -0.76 -7.91 -8.91
CA ASN A 185 -1.54 -7.83 -7.69
C ASN A 185 -2.85 -8.60 -7.81
N ILE A 186 -3.07 -9.54 -6.90
CA ILE A 186 -4.30 -10.34 -6.79
C ILE A 186 -4.84 -10.14 -5.39
N HIS A 187 -6.14 -9.84 -5.24
CA HIS A 187 -6.77 -9.68 -3.94
C HIS A 187 -6.69 -10.95 -3.10
N ALA A 188 -6.53 -10.79 -1.80
CA ALA A 188 -6.41 -11.93 -0.89
C ALA A 188 -7.72 -12.71 -0.77
N PHE A 189 -8.85 -12.01 -0.78
CA PHE A 189 -10.19 -12.58 -0.59
C PHE A 189 -11.17 -11.92 -1.55
N GLU A 190 -12.20 -12.63 -2.01
CA GLU A 190 -13.22 -12.05 -2.91
C GLU A 190 -13.97 -10.85 -2.32
N PRO A 191 -14.34 -10.84 -1.02
CA PRO A 191 -14.95 -9.65 -0.42
C PRO A 191 -14.02 -8.44 -0.38
N TYR A 192 -12.70 -8.65 -0.43
CA TYR A 192 -11.69 -7.60 -0.38
C TYR A 192 -11.31 -7.13 -1.78
N ASN A 193 -12.23 -6.47 -2.43
CA ASN A 193 -12.00 -5.86 -3.74
C ASN A 193 -11.48 -4.42 -3.64
N ARG A 194 -10.66 -4.14 -2.63
CA ARG A 194 -9.99 -2.84 -2.45
C ARG A 194 -8.55 -2.89 -2.91
N GLN A 195 -8.07 -1.77 -3.39
CA GLN A 195 -6.67 -1.68 -3.82
C GLN A 195 -5.69 -1.90 -2.67
N GLU A 196 -4.75 -2.80 -2.86
CA GLU A 196 -3.65 -3.04 -1.93
C GLU A 196 -2.53 -2.01 -2.16
N GLN A 197 -2.84 -0.72 -1.97
CA GLN A 197 -1.97 0.41 -2.28
C GLN A 197 -0.59 0.27 -1.64
N VAL A 198 -0.53 -0.16 -0.38
CA VAL A 198 0.72 -0.38 0.38
C VAL A 198 1.66 -1.40 -0.29
N ARG A 199 1.12 -2.34 -1.07
CA ARG A 199 1.93 -3.28 -1.86
C ARG A 199 2.37 -2.68 -3.19
N MET A 200 1.48 -1.92 -3.83
CA MET A 200 1.67 -1.49 -5.23
C MET A 200 2.50 -0.22 -5.37
N PHE A 201 2.52 0.68 -4.39
CA PHE A 201 3.15 1.98 -4.55
C PHE A 201 4.68 1.90 -4.73
N TYR A 202 5.35 0.98 -4.04
CA TYR A 202 6.80 0.83 -4.14
C TYR A 202 7.27 0.45 -5.55
N PRO A 203 6.71 -0.59 -6.21
CA PRO A 203 7.04 -0.84 -7.61
C PRO A 203 6.65 0.32 -8.55
N ILE A 204 5.52 1.01 -8.33
CA ILE A 204 5.13 2.17 -9.15
C ILE A 204 6.20 3.28 -9.05
N ILE A 205 6.68 3.62 -7.87
CA ILE A 205 7.76 4.59 -7.65
C ILE A 205 9.02 4.22 -8.43
N ASN A 206 9.28 2.92 -8.59
CA ASN A 206 10.43 2.41 -9.33
C ASN A 206 10.10 2.11 -10.81
N SER A 207 9.11 2.81 -11.36
CA SER A 207 8.71 2.73 -12.79
C SER A 207 8.32 1.33 -13.25
N LYS A 208 7.84 0.47 -12.36
CA LYS A 208 7.36 -0.85 -12.73
C LYS A 208 5.88 -0.80 -13.08
N THR A 209 5.52 -1.44 -14.16
CA THR A 209 4.11 -1.65 -14.50
C THR A 209 3.47 -2.61 -13.52
N VAL A 210 2.41 -2.17 -12.89
CA VAL A 210 1.60 -2.99 -12.00
C VAL A 210 0.32 -3.38 -12.74
N ILE A 211 0.06 -4.70 -12.82
CA ILE A 211 -1.20 -5.26 -13.29
C ILE A 211 -1.97 -5.73 -12.07
N SER A 212 -3.15 -5.20 -11.84
CA SER A 212 -3.96 -5.50 -10.66
C SER A 212 -5.32 -6.07 -11.04
N GLU A 213 -5.81 -6.99 -10.24
CA GLU A 213 -7.23 -7.32 -10.24
C GLU A 213 -8.05 -6.04 -10.00
N ILE A 214 -9.20 -5.92 -10.67
CA ILE A 214 -10.12 -4.78 -10.56
C ILE A 214 -10.54 -4.58 -9.11
N SER A 215 -10.50 -3.33 -8.66
CA SER A 215 -10.88 -2.90 -7.32
C SER A 215 -12.18 -2.11 -7.33
N GLN A 216 -12.91 -2.10 -6.22
CA GLN A 216 -14.14 -1.33 -6.06
C GLN A 216 -13.90 0.17 -6.26
N LEU A 217 -12.74 0.65 -5.83
CA LEU A 217 -12.30 2.04 -5.99
C LEU A 217 -10.86 2.06 -6.48
N ASN A 218 -10.61 2.73 -7.60
CA ASN A 218 -9.26 2.85 -8.15
C ASN A 218 -8.57 4.16 -7.71
N ASN A 219 -7.96 4.15 -6.54
CA ASN A 219 -7.19 5.28 -6.01
C ASN A 219 -5.88 5.52 -6.78
N LEU A 220 -5.36 4.48 -7.46
CA LEU A 220 -4.14 4.52 -8.27
C LEU A 220 -4.42 4.65 -9.78
N SER A 221 -5.60 5.14 -10.16
CA SER A 221 -5.99 5.36 -11.57
C SER A 221 -4.88 6.06 -12.36
N GLY A 222 -4.56 5.53 -13.55
CA GLY A 222 -3.45 6.01 -14.38
C GLY A 222 -2.05 5.58 -13.94
N SER A 223 -1.94 4.87 -12.79
CA SER A 223 -0.66 4.33 -12.30
C SER A 223 -0.63 2.80 -12.22
N ILE A 224 -1.75 2.15 -12.51
CA ILE A 224 -1.88 0.69 -12.63
C ILE A 224 -2.72 0.32 -13.84
N ILE A 225 -2.58 -0.93 -14.30
CA ILE A 225 -3.46 -1.56 -15.28
C ILE A 225 -4.40 -2.49 -14.50
N GLU A 226 -5.70 -2.22 -14.52
CA GLU A 226 -6.70 -3.11 -13.93
C GLU A 226 -7.21 -4.13 -14.94
N SER A 227 -7.41 -5.36 -14.48
CA SER A 227 -7.94 -6.46 -15.27
C SER A 227 -8.88 -7.32 -14.46
N SER A 228 -9.95 -7.83 -15.06
CA SER A 228 -10.74 -8.90 -14.47
C SER A 228 -9.90 -10.18 -14.36
N ILE A 229 -10.27 -11.09 -13.46
CA ILE A 229 -9.59 -12.39 -13.34
C ILE A 229 -9.70 -13.19 -14.65
N ASP A 230 -10.82 -13.11 -15.33
CA ASP A 230 -11.07 -13.86 -16.58
C ASP A 230 -10.19 -13.36 -17.73
N ASP A 231 -9.86 -12.05 -17.76
CA ASP A 231 -9.05 -11.45 -18.81
C ASP A 231 -7.57 -11.27 -18.41
N LEU A 232 -7.21 -11.60 -17.19
CA LEU A 232 -5.89 -11.34 -16.61
C LEU A 232 -4.75 -11.97 -17.42
N ALA A 233 -4.94 -13.19 -17.93
CA ALA A 233 -3.94 -13.86 -18.75
C ALA A 233 -3.68 -13.12 -20.09
N ASN A 234 -4.73 -12.59 -20.73
CA ASN A 234 -4.63 -11.82 -21.96
C ASN A 234 -3.95 -10.47 -21.71
N THR A 235 -4.33 -9.78 -20.64
CA THR A 235 -3.70 -8.52 -20.21
C THR A 235 -2.21 -8.71 -19.97
N ILE A 236 -1.81 -9.75 -19.25
CA ILE A 236 -0.41 -10.08 -19.00
C ILE A 236 0.34 -10.32 -20.34
N LYS A 237 -0.22 -11.14 -21.24
CA LYS A 237 0.40 -11.40 -22.55
C LYS A 237 0.59 -10.12 -23.34
N CYS A 238 -0.44 -9.29 -23.43
CA CYS A 238 -0.39 -8.02 -24.17
C CYS A 238 0.70 -7.11 -23.63
N VAL A 239 0.76 -6.92 -22.33
CA VAL A 239 1.72 -6.01 -21.68
C VAL A 239 3.15 -6.54 -21.77
N CYS A 240 3.38 -7.83 -21.49
CA CYS A 240 4.73 -8.38 -21.41
C CYS A 240 5.40 -8.68 -22.75
N ARG A 241 4.61 -8.89 -23.82
CA ARG A 241 5.13 -9.18 -25.18
C ARG A 241 5.50 -7.93 -26.01
N SER A 242 5.15 -6.76 -25.53
CA SER A 242 5.45 -5.47 -26.16
C SER A 242 6.29 -4.62 -25.21
N ASP A 243 6.75 -3.46 -25.65
CA ASP A 243 7.44 -2.48 -24.79
C ASP A 243 6.48 -1.67 -23.90
N VAL A 244 5.18 -1.95 -23.97
CA VAL A 244 4.13 -1.28 -23.16
C VAL A 244 4.46 -1.30 -21.67
N TRP A 245 4.98 -2.44 -21.15
CA TRP A 245 5.37 -2.52 -19.75
C TRP A 245 6.38 -1.45 -19.33
N ARG A 246 7.30 -1.08 -20.22
CA ARG A 246 8.35 -0.10 -19.94
C ARG A 246 7.82 1.33 -20.01
N GLU A 247 7.06 1.62 -21.04
CA GLU A 247 6.48 2.94 -21.28
C GLU A 247 5.41 3.25 -20.23
N PHE A 248 4.51 2.29 -19.99
CA PHE A 248 3.47 2.45 -18.97
C PHE A 248 4.06 2.62 -17.58
N GLY A 249 5.08 1.83 -17.21
CA GLY A 249 5.71 1.93 -15.88
C GLY A 249 6.31 3.32 -15.64
N LYS A 250 6.97 3.92 -16.64
CA LYS A 250 7.48 5.30 -16.54
C LYS A 250 6.34 6.32 -16.39
N GLN A 251 5.30 6.18 -17.20
CA GLN A 251 4.16 7.10 -17.13
C GLN A 251 3.38 6.95 -15.81
N ALA A 252 3.27 5.72 -15.31
CA ALA A 252 2.63 5.43 -14.03
C ALA A 252 3.33 6.12 -12.85
N GLU A 253 4.65 6.10 -12.84
CA GLU A 253 5.46 6.80 -11.84
C GLU A 253 5.23 8.32 -11.91
N ILE A 254 5.26 8.92 -13.10
CA ILE A 254 5.00 10.34 -13.32
C ILE A 254 3.59 10.71 -12.81
N ASN A 255 2.59 9.94 -13.18
CA ASN A 255 1.20 10.17 -12.76
C ASN A 255 1.06 10.09 -11.23
N PHE A 256 1.73 9.12 -10.62
CA PHE A 256 1.68 8.94 -9.16
C PHE A 256 2.37 10.09 -8.43
N ARG A 257 3.51 10.55 -8.92
CA ARG A 257 4.22 11.73 -8.40
C ARG A 257 3.38 13.01 -8.53
N GLN A 258 2.71 13.21 -9.66
CA GLN A 258 1.83 14.36 -9.85
C GLN A 258 0.66 14.37 -8.87
N LYS A 259 0.03 13.22 -8.62
CA LYS A 259 -1.02 13.09 -7.60
C LYS A 259 -0.50 13.43 -6.20
N THR A 260 0.69 12.98 -5.87
CA THR A 260 1.34 13.33 -4.60
C THR A 260 1.56 14.82 -4.47
N ASN A 261 2.10 15.47 -5.51
CA ASN A 261 2.35 16.91 -5.49
C ASN A 261 1.06 17.72 -5.33
N LEU A 262 -0.03 17.31 -5.97
CA LEU A 262 -1.34 17.94 -5.81
C LEU A 262 -1.84 17.79 -4.36
N PHE A 263 -1.78 16.59 -3.80
CA PHE A 263 -2.17 16.36 -2.42
C PHE A 263 -1.34 17.20 -1.44
N MET A 264 -0.02 17.24 -1.60
CA MET A 264 0.87 18.02 -0.71
C MET A 264 0.64 19.53 -0.84
N ALA A 265 0.36 20.03 -2.03
CA ALA A 265 0.01 21.45 -2.22
C ALA A 265 -1.32 21.83 -1.52
N GLU A 266 -2.32 20.94 -1.55
CA GLU A 266 -3.58 21.14 -0.81
C GLU A 266 -3.34 21.12 0.72
N GLU A 267 -2.42 20.27 1.19
CA GLU A 267 -2.00 20.19 2.59
C GLU A 267 -1.31 21.45 3.11
N GLU A 268 -0.48 22.06 2.29
CA GLU A 268 0.21 23.32 2.63
C GLU A 268 -0.75 24.50 2.63
N ALA A 269 -1.82 24.43 1.84
CA ALA A 269 -2.81 25.51 1.74
C ALA A 269 -3.83 25.53 2.90
N ASP A 270 -3.77 24.59 3.86
CA ASP A 270 -4.71 24.45 4.99
C ASP A 270 -6.21 24.29 4.56
N TYR A 271 -6.47 23.82 3.33
CA TYR A 271 -7.84 23.57 2.89
C TYR A 271 -8.35 22.21 3.38
N PRO A 272 -9.57 22.16 3.95
CA PRO A 272 -10.18 20.88 4.28
C PRO A 272 -10.48 20.12 2.97
N ILE A 273 -9.89 18.93 2.82
CA ILE A 273 -10.15 18.06 1.67
C ILE A 273 -11.61 17.59 1.72
N ILE A 274 -12.47 18.20 0.93
CA ILE A 274 -13.82 17.70 0.67
C ILE A 274 -13.73 16.70 -0.48
N VAL A 275 -13.53 15.42 -0.14
CA VAL A 275 -13.65 14.34 -1.12
C VAL A 275 -15.15 14.09 -1.33
N SER A 276 -15.73 14.69 -2.37
CA SER A 276 -17.07 14.31 -2.82
C SER A 276 -16.95 13.06 -3.70
N PRO A 277 -17.68 11.98 -3.40
CA PRO A 277 -17.78 10.84 -4.30
C PRO A 277 -18.51 11.27 -5.57
N LYS A 278 -17.87 11.07 -6.72
CA LYS A 278 -18.55 11.08 -8.02
C LYS A 278 -18.93 9.66 -8.41
#